data_44abddbe22da4d1a0efd6acc9a4c3281
#
_entry.id   44abddbe22da4d1a0efd6acc9a4c3281
#
_cell.length_a   1.000
_cell.length_b   1.000
_cell.length_c   1.000
_cell.angle_alpha   90.00
_cell.angle_beta   90.00
_cell.angle_gamma   90.00
#
_symmetry.space_group_name_H-M   'P 1'
#
loop_
_entity.id
_entity.type
_entity.pdbx_description
1 polymer ?
#
loop_
_entity_poly.entity_id
_entity_poly.type
_entity_poly.pdbx_seq_one_letter_code
_entity_poly.pdbx_strand_id
1 'polypeptide(L)'
;MDSIKQIYRIGHGPSXGPKRAASIFLKSAEGKDADHFRVTLYGSLAATGRGHLTDQAIIDTLSQKGEVEIVWKPDVFLKFHPNGMKFEALGTDGSTVDSWTVFSIGGGTLANEHFNEQTERKVYEMSHISDILQWCDSTGYSFWEYVEQCEGKEIIEYLREVWDTMQKAVERGLNAEGVMPGGLGLRRKALTYYVRSGGMSGSMKSRGLIYAYALAVSEENACGGRIVTAPTCGSCGVMPAVLYHIKTAHDISDERIVRALATAGLFGNVAKTNASISGAEVGCQGEVGVACAMAAAAACQLFGGTESQIEYAAEMGLEHHLGLTCDPVCGLVQIPCIERNAFAAARAFDANSYANFTDGRHRVSFDQVVEVMKRTGHDLPSLYKETSQGGLAANFED
;
A
#
# COMPACT_ATOMS: atom_id res chain seq x y z
N MET A 1 18.38 -0.25 -4.73
CA MET A 1 17.07 -0.09 -4.05
C MET A 1 17.08 -0.88 -2.73
N ASP A 2 16.12 -0.58 -1.85
CA ASP A 2 15.91 -1.28 -0.58
C ASP A 2 15.30 -2.67 -0.80
N SER A 3 15.09 -3.41 0.29
CA SER A 3 14.39 -4.71 0.23
C SER A 3 12.91 -4.55 -0.14
N ILE A 4 12.37 -5.51 -0.91
CA ILE A 4 10.93 -5.59 -1.22
C ILE A 4 10.08 -5.84 0.05
N LYS A 5 10.68 -6.19 1.17
CA LYS A 5 9.97 -6.23 2.47
C LYS A 5 9.34 -4.88 2.81
N GLN A 6 9.86 -3.78 2.25
CA GLN A 6 9.27 -2.45 2.44
C GLN A 6 8.00 -2.23 1.61
N ILE A 7 7.80 -3.03 0.57
CA ILE A 7 6.59 -3.03 -0.24
C ILE A 7 5.49 -3.85 0.45
N TYR A 8 5.89 -4.95 1.08
CA TYR A 8 5.00 -5.88 1.78
C TYR A 8 5.24 -5.80 3.29
N ARG A 9 4.45 -5.00 3.98
CA ARG A 9 4.50 -4.94 5.45
C ARG A 9 3.21 -5.52 6.02
N ILE A 10 3.35 -6.45 6.94
CA ILE A 10 2.23 -7.06 7.66
C ILE A 10 1.86 -6.12 8.82
N GLY A 11 0.60 -5.74 8.90
CA GLY A 11 0.13 -4.80 9.93
C GLY A 11 -1.37 -4.79 10.12
N HIS A 12 -1.85 -3.87 10.93
CA HIS A 12 -3.27 -3.73 11.27
C HIS A 12 -3.78 -2.36 10.86
N GLY A 13 -4.78 -2.34 9.99
CA GLY A 13 -5.48 -1.14 9.58
C GLY A 13 -4.63 -0.12 8.84
N PRO A 14 -5.16 1.10 8.63
CA PRO A 14 -4.50 2.12 7.80
C PRO A 14 -3.42 2.92 8.51
N SER A 15 -3.17 2.70 9.83
CA SER A 15 -2.23 3.49 10.63
C SER A 15 -0.87 2.81 10.92
N UNK A 16 -0.31 2.12 10.12
CA UNK A 16 0.87 1.48 10.20
C UNK A 16 2.00 2.26 10.59
N GLY A 17 2.22 3.28 9.81
CA GLY A 17 3.30 4.20 10.10
C GLY A 17 3.24 4.83 11.50
N PRO A 18 2.17 5.51 11.80
CA PRO A 18 2.02 6.14 13.12
C PRO A 18 2.15 5.17 14.29
N LYS A 19 1.60 3.98 14.21
CA LYS A 19 1.72 2.95 15.25
C LYS A 19 3.17 2.53 15.46
N ARG A 20 3.90 2.33 14.36
CA ARG A 20 5.33 1.99 14.42
C ARG A 20 6.14 3.12 15.03
N ALA A 21 5.84 4.37 14.63
CA ALA A 21 6.50 5.56 15.20
C ALA A 21 6.29 5.62 16.72
N ALA A 22 5.04 5.43 17.16
CA ALA A 22 4.70 5.40 18.60
C ALA A 22 5.48 4.29 19.33
N SER A 23 5.58 3.09 18.72
CA SER A 23 6.31 1.96 19.33
C SER A 23 7.81 2.25 19.46
N ILE A 24 8.42 2.87 18.45
CA ILE A 24 9.84 3.27 18.49
C ILE A 24 10.05 4.33 19.56
N PHE A 25 9.20 5.35 19.61
CA PHE A 25 9.29 6.43 20.60
C PHE A 25 9.08 5.91 22.02
N LEU A 26 8.13 5.00 22.23
CA LEU A 26 7.88 4.36 23.53
C LEU A 26 9.16 3.68 24.06
N LYS A 27 9.85 2.95 23.20
CA LYS A 27 11.14 2.29 23.54
C LYS A 27 12.22 3.31 23.87
N SER A 28 12.31 4.43 23.14
CA SER A 28 13.32 5.47 23.44
C SER A 28 13.04 6.18 24.76
N ALA A 29 11.77 6.21 25.17
CA ALA A 29 11.34 6.81 26.44
C ALA A 29 11.45 5.85 27.64
N GLU A 30 11.84 4.59 27.43
CA GLU A 30 12.06 3.62 28.51
C GLU A 30 13.17 4.12 29.43
N GLY A 31 12.93 4.10 30.74
CA GLY A 31 13.88 4.56 31.74
C GLY A 31 13.91 6.07 31.97
N LYS A 32 13.13 6.85 31.20
CA LYS A 32 13.00 8.29 31.39
C LYS A 32 11.80 8.58 32.32
N ASP A 33 11.92 9.65 33.11
CA ASP A 33 10.88 10.07 34.05
C ASP A 33 9.80 10.88 33.32
N ALA A 34 8.97 10.16 32.55
CA ALA A 34 7.86 10.73 31.77
C ALA A 34 6.61 9.89 31.99
N ASP A 35 5.52 10.56 32.30
CA ASP A 35 4.21 9.94 32.52
C ASP A 35 3.11 10.55 31.65
N HIS A 36 3.47 11.48 30.79
CA HIS A 36 2.55 12.14 29.86
C HIS A 36 3.20 12.26 28.48
N PHE A 37 2.42 12.01 27.44
CA PHE A 37 2.88 12.07 26.05
C PHE A 37 2.01 13.04 25.25
N ARG A 38 2.64 13.93 24.50
CA ARG A 38 1.96 14.79 23.54
C ARG A 38 2.41 14.39 22.14
N VAL A 39 1.44 14.13 21.26
CA VAL A 39 1.75 13.81 19.87
C VAL A 39 1.04 14.81 18.95
N THR A 40 1.83 15.62 18.24
CA THR A 40 1.31 16.57 17.26
C THR A 40 1.36 15.95 15.87
N LEU A 41 0.21 15.91 15.22
CA LEU A 41 0.04 15.42 13.83
C LEU A 41 -0.06 16.63 12.91
N TYR A 42 0.61 16.55 11.75
CA TYR A 42 0.73 17.68 10.82
C TYR A 42 0.22 17.32 9.41
N GLY A 43 -0.21 18.33 8.67
CA GLY A 43 -0.52 18.26 7.24
C GLY A 43 -1.49 17.16 6.87
N SER A 44 -1.17 16.40 5.82
CA SER A 44 -2.03 15.31 5.31
C SER A 44 -2.34 14.25 6.38
N LEU A 45 -1.36 13.92 7.22
CA LEU A 45 -1.56 12.95 8.30
C LEU A 45 -2.61 13.43 9.33
N ALA A 46 -2.63 14.74 9.61
CA ALA A 46 -3.65 15.31 10.50
C ALA A 46 -5.00 15.40 9.81
N ALA A 47 -5.01 15.76 8.51
CA ALA A 47 -6.25 15.92 7.73
C ALA A 47 -7.03 14.60 7.58
N THR A 48 -6.32 13.47 7.47
CA THR A 48 -6.94 12.14 7.28
C THR A 48 -6.85 11.25 8.52
N GLY A 49 -6.11 11.68 9.54
CA GLY A 49 -5.71 10.84 10.68
C GLY A 49 -6.86 10.27 11.49
N ARG A 50 -7.93 11.04 11.69
CA ARG A 50 -9.12 10.55 12.42
C ARG A 50 -9.78 9.39 11.66
N GLY A 51 -9.90 9.55 10.34
CA GLY A 51 -10.45 8.51 9.47
C GLY A 51 -9.57 7.28 9.37
N HIS A 52 -8.25 7.46 9.51
CA HIS A 52 -7.28 6.36 9.51
C HIS A 52 -7.09 5.72 10.89
N LEU A 53 -7.79 6.20 11.93
CA LEU A 53 -7.65 5.75 13.32
C LEU A 53 -6.22 5.96 13.82
N THR A 54 -5.58 7.04 13.37
CA THR A 54 -4.18 7.36 13.71
C THR A 54 -4.03 7.67 15.19
N ASP A 55 -4.96 8.47 15.72
CA ASP A 55 -5.01 8.79 17.16
C ASP A 55 -5.15 7.51 18.00
N GLN A 56 -6.09 6.65 17.65
CA GLN A 56 -6.34 5.41 18.38
C GLN A 56 -5.07 4.53 18.38
N ALA A 57 -4.44 4.36 17.22
CA ALA A 57 -3.22 3.55 17.09
C ALA A 57 -2.06 4.09 17.95
N ILE A 58 -1.94 5.42 18.04
CA ILE A 58 -0.91 6.09 18.88
C ILE A 58 -1.27 5.95 20.36
N ILE A 59 -2.53 6.23 20.71
CA ILE A 59 -3.02 6.16 22.10
C ILE A 59 -2.85 4.72 22.64
N ASP A 60 -3.32 3.71 21.89
CA ASP A 60 -3.22 2.30 22.28
C ASP A 60 -1.77 1.86 22.54
N THR A 61 -0.81 2.51 21.86
CA THR A 61 0.61 2.18 22.00
C THR A 61 1.22 2.89 23.23
N LEU A 62 1.03 4.21 23.34
CA LEU A 62 1.70 5.03 24.36
C LEU A 62 1.01 4.99 25.73
N SER A 63 -0.31 4.73 25.78
CA SER A 63 -1.05 4.67 27.05
C SER A 63 -0.58 3.56 28.00
N GLN A 64 0.21 2.62 27.48
CA GLN A 64 0.87 1.60 28.29
C GLN A 64 1.83 2.21 29.33
N LYS A 65 2.27 3.46 29.13
CA LYS A 65 3.24 4.13 30.01
C LYS A 65 2.69 5.42 30.66
N GLY A 66 1.73 6.10 30.03
CA GLY A 66 1.20 7.36 30.55
C GLY A 66 0.04 7.92 29.77
N GLU A 67 -0.43 9.09 30.16
CA GLU A 67 -1.51 9.81 29.47
C GLU A 67 -1.05 10.29 28.09
N VAL A 68 -1.97 10.33 27.11
CA VAL A 68 -1.63 10.71 25.74
C VAL A 68 -2.54 11.83 25.26
N GLU A 69 -1.95 12.94 24.84
CA GLU A 69 -2.62 14.09 24.22
C GLU A 69 -2.32 14.08 22.71
N ILE A 70 -3.35 14.16 21.88
CA ILE A 70 -3.18 14.28 20.42
C ILE A 70 -3.54 15.72 20.00
N VAL A 71 -2.58 16.39 19.35
CA VAL A 71 -2.73 17.76 18.83
C VAL A 71 -2.81 17.68 17.30
N TRP A 72 -3.86 18.22 16.71
CA TRP A 72 -4.14 18.17 15.26
C TRP A 72 -3.77 19.52 14.60
N LYS A 73 -2.89 19.48 13.59
CA LYS A 73 -2.48 20.66 12.81
C LYS A 73 -2.55 20.36 11.30
N PRO A 74 -3.76 20.20 10.74
CA PRO A 74 -3.90 19.84 9.32
C PRO A 74 -3.42 20.93 8.35
N ASP A 75 -3.41 22.18 8.78
CA ASP A 75 -3.01 23.33 7.95
C ASP A 75 -1.52 23.65 8.03
N VAL A 76 -0.75 22.89 8.83
CA VAL A 76 0.68 23.08 9.01
C VAL A 76 1.45 21.96 8.31
N PHE A 77 2.18 22.29 7.27
CA PHE A 77 3.00 21.36 6.49
C PHE A 77 4.47 21.55 6.86
N LEU A 78 5.10 20.49 7.34
CA LEU A 78 6.54 20.49 7.63
C LEU A 78 7.30 20.27 6.31
N LYS A 79 8.52 20.84 6.22
CA LYS A 79 9.32 20.84 4.97
C LYS A 79 9.64 19.46 4.42
N PHE A 80 9.88 18.47 5.29
CA PHE A 80 10.41 17.16 4.88
C PHE A 80 9.37 16.33 4.14
N HIS A 81 8.11 16.28 4.66
CA HIS A 81 7.04 15.46 4.08
C HIS A 81 5.69 15.89 4.66
N PRO A 82 4.58 15.80 3.88
CA PRO A 82 3.24 16.17 4.38
C PRO A 82 2.73 15.37 5.57
N ASN A 83 3.19 14.11 5.75
CA ASN A 83 2.72 13.23 6.83
C ASN A 83 3.65 13.30 8.05
N GLY A 84 3.67 14.44 8.73
CA GLY A 84 4.52 14.69 9.88
C GLY A 84 3.89 14.33 11.22
N MET A 85 4.73 13.85 12.15
CA MET A 85 4.38 13.56 13.55
C MET A 85 5.49 14.07 14.45
N LYS A 86 5.12 14.75 15.54
CA LYS A 86 6.07 15.12 16.59
C LYS A 86 5.62 14.45 17.89
N PHE A 87 6.45 13.61 18.43
CA PHE A 87 6.28 12.94 19.71
C PHE A 87 7.04 13.73 20.78
N GLU A 88 6.43 13.95 21.93
CA GLU A 88 7.04 14.59 23.10
C GLU A 88 6.68 13.77 24.35
N ALA A 89 7.68 13.41 25.12
CA ALA A 89 7.53 12.81 26.46
C ALA A 89 7.73 13.93 27.50
N LEU A 90 6.76 14.10 28.36
CA LEU A 90 6.71 15.19 29.32
C LEU A 90 6.86 14.64 30.73
N GLY A 91 7.66 15.32 31.55
CA GLY A 91 7.81 15.04 32.97
C GLY A 91 6.65 15.57 33.80
N THR A 92 6.59 15.21 35.05
CA THR A 92 5.54 15.62 36.00
C THR A 92 5.45 17.15 36.18
N ASP A 93 6.54 17.87 35.87
CA ASP A 93 6.58 19.33 35.88
C ASP A 93 6.17 19.97 34.53
N GLY A 94 5.81 19.16 33.56
CA GLY A 94 5.44 19.59 32.20
C GLY A 94 6.62 19.88 31.29
N SER A 95 7.86 19.67 31.73
CA SER A 95 9.04 19.87 30.89
C SER A 95 9.18 18.73 29.89
N THR A 96 9.71 19.03 28.68
CA THR A 96 9.96 18.02 27.65
C THR A 96 11.22 17.23 28.03
N VAL A 97 11.05 15.95 28.32
CA VAL A 97 12.12 15.00 28.68
C VAL A 97 12.73 14.36 27.41
N ASP A 98 11.90 14.14 26.38
CA ASP A 98 12.33 13.58 25.11
C ASP A 98 11.42 14.09 23.99
N SER A 99 11.97 14.20 22.79
CA SER A 99 11.15 14.58 21.63
C SER A 99 11.72 13.99 20.33
N TRP A 100 10.81 13.65 19.41
CA TRP A 100 11.18 13.07 18.12
C TRP A 100 10.20 13.51 17.05
N THR A 101 10.72 14.10 15.98
CA THR A 101 9.93 14.43 14.79
C THR A 101 10.24 13.41 13.72
N VAL A 102 9.19 12.80 13.16
CA VAL A 102 9.30 11.73 12.15
C VAL A 102 8.14 11.81 11.17
N PHE A 103 8.33 11.25 10.00
CA PHE A 103 7.36 11.31 8.89
C PHE A 103 7.01 9.91 8.42
N SER A 104 5.74 9.68 8.10
CA SER A 104 5.27 8.45 7.45
C SER A 104 5.32 8.68 5.94
N ILE A 105 6.32 8.09 5.28
CA ILE A 105 6.64 8.37 3.87
C ILE A 105 6.07 7.33 2.89
N GLY A 106 5.00 6.64 3.29
CA GLY A 106 4.31 5.65 2.48
C GLY A 106 4.63 4.20 2.88
N GLY A 107 3.65 3.32 2.75
CA GLY A 107 3.80 1.89 3.06
C GLY A 107 4.24 1.58 4.49
N GLY A 108 4.04 2.51 5.43
CA GLY A 108 4.46 2.35 6.83
C GLY A 108 5.94 2.63 7.07
N THR A 109 6.67 3.14 6.08
CA THR A 109 8.08 3.53 6.20
C THR A 109 8.19 4.87 6.95
N LEU A 110 9.22 4.97 7.80
CA LEU A 110 9.47 6.17 8.61
C LEU A 110 10.81 6.82 8.23
N ALA A 111 10.84 8.16 8.23
CA ALA A 111 12.04 8.92 7.95
C ALA A 111 12.00 10.31 8.63
N ASN A 112 13.17 10.92 8.82
CA ASN A 112 13.33 12.35 9.13
C ASN A 112 14.69 12.82 8.62
N GLU A 113 15.09 14.05 8.91
CA GLU A 113 16.34 14.63 8.41
C GLU A 113 17.60 13.84 8.82
N HIS A 114 17.53 13.09 9.92
CA HIS A 114 18.68 12.35 10.50
C HIS A 114 18.47 10.84 10.50
N PHE A 115 17.27 10.39 10.18
CA PHE A 115 16.89 8.97 10.24
C PHE A 115 16.06 8.66 9.00
N ASN A 116 16.47 7.64 8.28
CA ASN A 116 15.70 7.12 7.15
C ASN A 116 15.83 5.60 7.14
N GLU A 117 14.74 4.92 7.41
CA GLU A 117 14.69 3.44 7.37
C GLU A 117 15.15 2.88 6.02
N GLN A 118 15.12 3.71 4.98
CA GLN A 118 15.55 3.32 3.63
C GLN A 118 17.08 3.27 3.48
N THR A 119 17.86 3.88 4.39
CA THR A 119 19.31 4.02 4.22
C THR A 119 20.14 2.88 4.80
N GLU A 120 19.50 1.91 5.47
CA GLU A 120 20.26 0.91 6.22
C GLU A 120 20.97 -0.17 5.37
N ARG A 121 20.48 -0.45 4.16
CA ARG A 121 21.17 -1.38 3.24
C ARG A 121 20.59 -1.33 1.84
N LYS A 122 21.38 -0.92 0.87
CA LYS A 122 21.04 -1.10 -0.55
C LYS A 122 21.13 -2.59 -0.87
N VAL A 123 20.00 -3.19 -1.16
CA VAL A 123 19.89 -4.62 -1.50
C VAL A 123 20.05 -4.83 -3.00
N TYR A 124 19.48 -3.93 -3.81
CA TYR A 124 19.50 -4.02 -5.27
C TYR A 124 20.42 -2.94 -5.84
N GLU A 125 21.33 -3.33 -6.72
CA GLU A 125 22.22 -2.41 -7.44
C GLU A 125 21.45 -1.66 -8.55
N MET A 126 20.65 -2.38 -9.33
CA MET A 126 19.82 -1.80 -10.39
C MET A 126 18.53 -1.20 -9.81
N SER A 127 18.05 -0.12 -10.42
CA SER A 127 16.84 0.59 -9.97
C SER A 127 15.83 0.84 -11.09
N HIS A 128 16.08 0.33 -12.29
CA HIS A 128 15.18 0.46 -13.44
C HIS A 128 14.84 -0.92 -13.98
N ILE A 129 13.57 -1.12 -14.33
CA ILE A 129 13.11 -2.41 -14.89
C ILE A 129 13.81 -2.68 -16.22
N SER A 130 14.11 -1.65 -17.03
CA SER A 130 14.83 -1.80 -18.29
C SER A 130 16.20 -2.45 -18.10
N ASP A 131 16.95 -2.07 -17.05
CA ASP A 131 18.27 -2.66 -16.74
C ASP A 131 18.11 -4.12 -16.28
N ILE A 132 17.10 -4.36 -15.44
CA ILE A 132 16.82 -5.69 -14.89
C ILE A 132 16.35 -6.63 -16.02
N LEU A 133 15.50 -6.13 -16.93
CA LEU A 133 15.05 -6.88 -18.11
C LEU A 133 16.23 -7.29 -18.99
N GLN A 134 17.17 -6.35 -19.23
CA GLN A 134 18.41 -6.65 -19.97
C GLN A 134 19.23 -7.72 -19.26
N TRP A 135 19.30 -7.65 -17.93
CA TRP A 135 19.98 -8.68 -17.12
C TRP A 135 19.28 -10.05 -17.29
N CYS A 136 17.95 -10.10 -17.23
CA CYS A 136 17.17 -11.32 -17.46
C CYS A 136 17.47 -11.90 -18.86
N ASP A 137 17.44 -11.07 -19.88
CA ASP A 137 17.73 -11.48 -21.26
C ASP A 137 19.14 -12.04 -21.42
N SER A 138 20.12 -11.43 -20.74
CA SER A 138 21.54 -11.84 -20.87
C SER A 138 21.89 -13.08 -20.04
N THR A 139 21.17 -13.35 -18.96
CA THR A 139 21.47 -14.45 -18.03
C THR A 139 20.53 -15.65 -18.22
N GLY A 140 19.34 -15.42 -18.77
CA GLY A 140 18.30 -16.44 -18.87
C GLY A 140 17.49 -16.61 -17.58
N TYR A 141 17.72 -15.75 -16.58
CA TYR A 141 16.97 -15.77 -15.32
C TYR A 141 15.74 -14.86 -15.41
N SER A 142 14.75 -15.15 -14.59
CA SER A 142 13.48 -14.40 -14.48
C SER A 142 13.59 -13.28 -13.44
N PHE A 143 12.59 -12.38 -13.40
CA PHE A 143 12.49 -11.31 -12.40
C PHE A 143 12.53 -11.86 -10.95
N TRP A 144 11.78 -12.94 -10.66
CA TRP A 144 11.71 -13.47 -9.29
C TRP A 144 13.08 -14.06 -8.87
N GLU A 145 13.83 -14.65 -9.81
CA GLU A 145 15.18 -15.17 -9.55
C GLU A 145 16.17 -14.03 -9.29
N TYR A 146 16.01 -12.90 -10.00
CA TYR A 146 16.78 -11.67 -9.72
C TYR A 146 16.54 -11.21 -8.28
N VAL A 147 15.27 -11.21 -7.83
CA VAL A 147 14.91 -10.85 -6.45
C VAL A 147 15.59 -11.80 -5.45
N GLU A 148 15.50 -13.11 -5.68
CA GLU A 148 16.13 -14.12 -4.79
C GLU A 148 17.64 -13.93 -4.74
N GLN A 149 18.26 -13.62 -5.88
CA GLN A 149 19.70 -13.36 -5.95
C GLN A 149 20.12 -12.15 -5.11
N CYS A 150 19.35 -11.07 -5.17
CA CYS A 150 19.65 -9.82 -4.43
C CYS A 150 19.34 -9.93 -2.93
N GLU A 151 18.19 -10.54 -2.58
CA GLU A 151 17.65 -10.57 -1.19
C GLU A 151 18.12 -11.78 -0.39
N GLY A 152 18.57 -12.86 -1.08
CA GLY A 152 18.84 -14.14 -0.46
C GLY A 152 17.57 -14.99 -0.33
N LYS A 153 17.76 -16.25 0.03
CA LYS A 153 16.66 -17.23 0.12
C LYS A 153 15.61 -16.89 1.20
N GLU A 154 16.00 -16.11 2.19
CA GLU A 154 15.11 -15.68 3.28
C GLU A 154 13.91 -14.86 2.79
N ILE A 155 14.03 -14.22 1.62
CA ILE A 155 12.91 -13.45 1.05
C ILE A 155 11.73 -14.38 0.71
N ILE A 156 12.03 -15.59 0.25
CA ILE A 156 10.99 -16.58 -0.13
C ILE A 156 10.16 -16.97 1.11
N GLU A 157 10.84 -17.19 2.25
CA GLU A 157 10.14 -17.50 3.53
C GLU A 157 9.27 -16.33 3.97
N TYR A 158 9.78 -15.10 3.88
CA TYR A 158 9.01 -13.89 4.18
C TYR A 158 7.78 -13.79 3.26
N LEU A 159 7.94 -14.03 1.98
CA LEU A 159 6.84 -13.96 1.01
C LEU A 159 5.79 -15.06 1.24
N ARG A 160 6.19 -16.21 1.82
CA ARG A 160 5.22 -17.24 2.26
C ARG A 160 4.34 -16.70 3.40
N GLU A 161 4.94 -15.99 4.37
CA GLU A 161 4.18 -15.34 5.46
C GLU A 161 3.26 -14.25 4.91
N VAL A 162 3.76 -13.47 3.94
CA VAL A 162 2.97 -12.43 3.23
C VAL A 162 1.75 -13.10 2.58
N TRP A 163 1.97 -14.17 1.81
CA TRP A 163 0.90 -14.86 1.11
C TRP A 163 -0.14 -15.47 2.08
N ASP A 164 0.32 -16.13 3.12
CA ASP A 164 -0.56 -16.69 4.16
C ASP A 164 -1.43 -15.58 4.80
N THR A 165 -0.82 -14.42 5.08
CA THR A 165 -1.55 -13.27 5.66
C THR A 165 -2.58 -12.73 4.67
N MET A 166 -2.24 -12.63 3.38
CA MET A 166 -3.15 -12.18 2.33
C MET A 166 -4.36 -13.10 2.20
N GLN A 167 -4.13 -14.43 2.16
CA GLN A 167 -5.20 -15.43 2.10
C GLN A 167 -6.16 -15.29 3.29
N LYS A 168 -5.59 -15.23 4.50
CA LYS A 168 -6.36 -15.08 5.73
C LYS A 168 -7.17 -13.79 5.77
N ALA A 169 -6.64 -12.70 5.19
CA ALA A 169 -7.36 -11.43 5.10
C ALA A 169 -8.59 -11.55 4.17
N VAL A 170 -8.42 -12.21 3.02
CA VAL A 170 -9.54 -12.49 2.10
C VAL A 170 -10.61 -13.33 2.83
N GLU A 171 -10.20 -14.42 3.46
CA GLU A 171 -11.12 -15.36 4.15
C GLU A 171 -11.90 -14.66 5.27
N ARG A 172 -11.21 -13.87 6.11
CA ARG A 172 -11.89 -13.13 7.19
C ARG A 172 -12.87 -12.11 6.63
N GLY A 173 -12.45 -11.34 5.62
CA GLY A 173 -13.29 -10.30 5.02
C GLY A 173 -14.53 -10.87 4.33
N LEU A 174 -14.43 -12.05 3.71
CA LEU A 174 -15.57 -12.72 3.08
C LEU A 174 -16.60 -13.20 4.12
N ASN A 175 -16.18 -13.41 5.36
CA ASN A 175 -17.05 -13.92 6.45
C ASN A 175 -17.47 -12.80 7.42
N ALA A 176 -17.10 -11.54 7.13
CA ALA A 176 -17.38 -10.40 8.00
C ALA A 176 -18.55 -9.56 7.46
N GLU A 177 -19.44 -9.19 8.36
CA GLU A 177 -20.62 -8.36 8.05
C GLU A 177 -20.67 -7.14 8.97
N GLY A 178 -21.64 -6.28 8.76
CA GLY A 178 -21.89 -5.09 9.60
C GLY A 178 -21.50 -3.79 8.93
N VAL A 179 -21.40 -2.74 9.73
CA VAL A 179 -21.09 -1.37 9.30
C VAL A 179 -19.63 -1.07 9.65
N MET A 180 -18.90 -0.48 8.72
CA MET A 180 -17.52 -0.07 8.92
C MET A 180 -17.45 1.15 9.84
N PRO A 181 -16.38 1.31 10.63
CA PRO A 181 -16.23 2.45 11.54
C PRO A 181 -16.01 3.76 10.77
N GLY A 182 -16.17 4.90 11.45
CA GLY A 182 -15.86 6.22 10.91
C GLY A 182 -17.04 7.11 10.57
N GLY A 183 -18.28 6.62 10.71
CA GLY A 183 -19.48 7.45 10.61
C GLY A 183 -20.14 7.53 9.23
N LEU A 184 -19.51 7.03 8.16
CA LEU A 184 -20.11 7.06 6.81
C LEU A 184 -21.29 6.09 6.65
N GLY A 185 -21.52 5.20 7.64
CA GLY A 185 -22.63 4.25 7.57
C GLY A 185 -22.46 3.17 6.50
N LEU A 186 -21.27 2.97 5.96
CA LEU A 186 -21.03 2.01 4.89
C LEU A 186 -21.03 0.57 5.43
N ARG A 187 -21.88 -0.26 4.84
CA ARG A 187 -21.94 -1.69 5.16
C ARG A 187 -20.84 -2.43 4.40
N ARG A 188 -20.30 -3.48 5.02
CA ARG A 188 -19.44 -4.45 4.33
C ARG A 188 -20.23 -5.11 3.19
N LYS A 189 -19.63 -5.27 2.03
CA LYS A 189 -20.25 -5.77 0.81
C LYS A 189 -19.61 -7.05 0.29
N ALA A 190 -18.43 -7.42 0.79
CA ALA A 190 -17.63 -8.53 0.25
C ALA A 190 -18.43 -9.83 0.18
N LEU A 191 -19.08 -10.22 1.28
CA LEU A 191 -19.91 -11.42 1.33
C LEU A 191 -21.05 -11.37 0.30
N THR A 192 -21.74 -10.22 0.19
CA THR A 192 -22.85 -10.04 -0.76
C THR A 192 -22.35 -10.26 -2.21
N TYR A 193 -21.20 -9.67 -2.55
CA TYR A 193 -20.62 -9.84 -3.90
C TYR A 193 -20.22 -11.29 -4.15
N TYR A 194 -19.62 -11.93 -3.15
CA TYR A 194 -19.21 -13.34 -3.24
C TYR A 194 -20.42 -14.25 -3.50
N VAL A 195 -21.49 -14.12 -2.71
CA VAL A 195 -22.71 -14.92 -2.83
C VAL A 195 -23.38 -14.69 -4.19
N ARG A 196 -23.50 -13.42 -4.62
CA ARG A 196 -24.13 -13.08 -5.90
C ARG A 196 -23.31 -13.65 -7.09
N SER A 197 -21.97 -13.66 -6.97
CA SER A 197 -21.08 -14.22 -7.99
C SER A 197 -21.32 -15.73 -8.17
N GLY A 198 -21.72 -16.42 -7.11
CA GLY A 198 -22.07 -17.84 -7.15
C GLY A 198 -23.20 -18.17 -8.13
N GLY A 199 -24.13 -17.23 -8.34
CA GLY A 199 -25.23 -17.37 -9.29
C GLY A 199 -24.92 -16.94 -10.70
N MET A 200 -23.69 -16.47 -10.96
CA MET A 200 -23.25 -15.98 -12.27
C MET A 200 -22.38 -17.03 -12.98
N SER A 201 -22.09 -16.81 -14.27
CA SER A 201 -21.22 -17.69 -15.06
C SER A 201 -20.24 -16.87 -15.91
N GLY A 202 -19.23 -17.56 -16.44
CA GLY A 202 -18.23 -16.96 -17.34
C GLY A 202 -17.53 -15.75 -16.74
N SER A 203 -17.31 -14.73 -17.55
CA SER A 203 -16.59 -13.52 -17.18
C SER A 203 -17.27 -12.73 -16.04
N MET A 204 -18.59 -12.75 -15.97
CA MET A 204 -19.35 -12.07 -14.91
C MET A 204 -19.07 -12.70 -13.54
N LYS A 205 -19.00 -14.04 -13.48
CA LYS A 205 -18.65 -14.75 -12.24
C LYS A 205 -17.23 -14.39 -11.81
N SER A 206 -16.27 -14.47 -12.73
CA SER A 206 -14.87 -14.14 -12.47
C SER A 206 -14.74 -12.70 -11.96
N ARG A 207 -15.38 -11.74 -12.64
CA ARG A 207 -15.35 -10.33 -12.30
C ARG A 207 -15.93 -10.09 -10.89
N GLY A 208 -17.06 -10.71 -10.60
CA GLY A 208 -17.71 -10.60 -9.28
C GLY A 208 -16.85 -11.15 -8.15
N LEU A 209 -16.18 -12.28 -8.38
CA LEU A 209 -15.25 -12.88 -7.40
C LEU A 209 -14.05 -11.97 -7.14
N ILE A 210 -13.45 -11.41 -8.20
CA ILE A 210 -12.32 -10.46 -8.06
C ILE A 210 -12.75 -9.28 -7.20
N TYR A 211 -13.93 -8.70 -7.46
CA TYR A 211 -14.48 -7.61 -6.65
C TYR A 211 -14.66 -8.05 -5.20
N ALA A 212 -15.27 -9.22 -4.98
CA ALA A 212 -15.52 -9.73 -3.61
C ALA A 212 -14.21 -9.85 -2.81
N TYR A 213 -13.16 -10.37 -3.42
CA TYR A 213 -11.87 -10.57 -2.75
C TYR A 213 -11.18 -9.21 -2.46
N ALA A 214 -11.24 -8.27 -3.38
CA ALA A 214 -10.67 -6.93 -3.16
C ALA A 214 -11.43 -6.18 -2.06
N LEU A 215 -12.76 -6.25 -2.09
CA LEU A 215 -13.63 -5.68 -1.04
C LEU A 215 -13.31 -6.31 0.32
N ALA A 216 -13.16 -7.65 0.37
CA ALA A 216 -12.89 -8.39 1.62
C ALA A 216 -11.68 -7.80 2.35
N VAL A 217 -10.54 -7.65 1.63
CA VAL A 217 -9.30 -7.15 2.24
C VAL A 217 -9.38 -5.66 2.55
N SER A 218 -9.98 -4.85 1.65
CA SER A 218 -10.12 -3.41 1.85
C SER A 218 -11.03 -3.08 3.04
N GLU A 219 -12.11 -3.84 3.21
CA GLU A 219 -13.02 -3.71 4.36
C GLU A 219 -12.32 -4.16 5.66
N GLU A 220 -11.50 -5.22 5.60
CA GLU A 220 -10.66 -5.64 6.74
C GLU A 220 -9.71 -4.50 7.15
N ASN A 221 -9.05 -3.88 6.16
CA ASN A 221 -8.17 -2.72 6.41
C ASN A 221 -8.93 -1.57 7.08
N ALA A 222 -10.11 -1.21 6.55
CA ALA A 222 -10.93 -0.11 7.08
C ALA A 222 -11.39 -0.39 8.52
N CYS A 223 -11.50 -1.66 8.91
CA CYS A 223 -11.93 -2.09 10.25
C CYS A 223 -10.76 -2.43 11.18
N GLY A 224 -9.52 -2.11 10.80
CA GLY A 224 -8.34 -2.36 11.64
C GLY A 224 -7.83 -3.81 11.62
N GLY A 225 -8.29 -4.62 10.68
CA GLY A 225 -7.88 -6.02 10.54
C GLY A 225 -6.42 -6.18 10.10
N ARG A 226 -5.88 -7.40 10.29
CA ARG A 226 -4.51 -7.71 9.89
C ARG A 226 -4.44 -7.88 8.37
N ILE A 227 -3.64 -7.04 7.71
CA ILE A 227 -3.47 -7.02 6.25
C ILE A 227 -1.98 -6.92 5.90
N VAL A 228 -1.68 -7.00 4.61
CA VAL A 228 -0.35 -6.71 4.06
C VAL A 228 -0.46 -5.47 3.19
N THR A 229 0.45 -4.50 3.36
CA THR A 229 0.57 -3.40 2.39
C THR A 229 1.03 -3.98 1.04
N ALA A 230 0.53 -3.43 -0.09
CA ALA A 230 0.95 -3.85 -1.43
C ALA A 230 0.61 -2.77 -2.47
N PRO A 231 1.35 -1.65 -2.57
CA PRO A 231 2.45 -1.24 -1.69
C PRO A 231 2.03 -0.47 -0.44
N THR A 232 0.77 -0.03 -0.32
CA THR A 232 0.25 0.71 0.84
C THR A 232 -0.98 0.02 1.42
N CYS A 233 -1.43 0.46 2.59
CA CYS A 233 -2.67 -0.03 3.18
C CYS A 233 -3.90 0.39 2.35
N GLY A 234 -3.84 1.57 1.72
CA GLY A 234 -4.94 2.07 0.86
C GLY A 234 -5.16 1.24 -0.40
N SER A 235 -4.18 0.45 -0.80
CA SER A 235 -4.25 -0.42 -1.98
C SER A 235 -4.09 -1.91 -1.65
N CYS A 236 -4.22 -2.27 -0.38
CA CYS A 236 -3.93 -3.62 0.14
C CYS A 236 -4.86 -4.73 -0.41
N GLY A 237 -5.98 -4.36 -1.02
CA GLY A 237 -6.94 -5.32 -1.57
C GLY A 237 -6.61 -5.81 -2.98
N VAL A 238 -5.79 -5.07 -3.73
CA VAL A 238 -5.54 -5.37 -5.16
C VAL A 238 -4.78 -6.68 -5.34
N MET A 239 -3.58 -6.78 -4.75
CA MET A 239 -2.72 -7.96 -4.87
C MET A 239 -3.40 -9.24 -4.38
N PRO A 240 -3.94 -9.29 -3.14
CA PRO A 240 -4.56 -10.52 -2.68
C PRO A 240 -5.77 -10.94 -3.52
N ALA A 241 -6.56 -9.99 -4.03
CA ALA A 241 -7.72 -10.31 -4.87
C ALA A 241 -7.29 -11.03 -6.16
N VAL A 242 -6.27 -10.48 -6.84
CA VAL A 242 -5.77 -11.05 -8.09
C VAL A 242 -5.17 -12.44 -7.84
N LEU A 243 -4.28 -12.56 -6.86
CA LEU A 243 -3.57 -13.82 -6.57
C LEU A 243 -4.53 -14.91 -6.07
N TYR A 244 -5.46 -14.54 -5.16
CA TYR A 244 -6.43 -15.49 -4.62
C TYR A 244 -7.38 -16.00 -5.70
N HIS A 245 -7.80 -15.11 -6.60
CA HIS A 245 -8.63 -15.50 -7.75
C HIS A 245 -7.88 -16.46 -8.68
N ILE A 246 -6.63 -16.14 -9.05
CA ILE A 246 -5.82 -17.00 -9.92
C ILE A 246 -5.59 -18.37 -9.26
N LYS A 247 -5.22 -18.37 -7.97
CA LYS A 247 -5.00 -19.61 -7.22
C LYS A 247 -6.24 -20.52 -7.26
N THR A 248 -7.40 -19.95 -6.92
CA THR A 248 -8.64 -20.75 -6.78
C THR A 248 -9.25 -21.13 -8.13
N ALA A 249 -9.12 -20.28 -9.14
CA ALA A 249 -9.70 -20.53 -10.46
C ALA A 249 -8.85 -21.49 -11.32
N HIS A 250 -7.53 -21.52 -11.10
CA HIS A 250 -6.58 -22.28 -11.95
C HIS A 250 -5.74 -23.30 -11.16
N ASP A 251 -6.05 -23.51 -9.87
CA ASP A 251 -5.35 -24.46 -9.00
C ASP A 251 -3.83 -24.24 -8.99
N ILE A 252 -3.41 -22.98 -8.88
CA ILE A 252 -1.99 -22.60 -8.87
C ILE A 252 -1.39 -22.88 -7.48
N SER A 253 -0.20 -23.47 -7.45
CA SER A 253 0.49 -23.77 -6.19
C SER A 253 0.95 -22.50 -5.46
N ASP A 254 1.01 -22.55 -4.15
CA ASP A 254 1.51 -21.43 -3.32
C ASP A 254 2.94 -21.05 -3.69
N GLU A 255 3.78 -22.01 -4.09
CA GLU A 255 5.15 -21.74 -4.52
C GLU A 255 5.19 -20.80 -5.73
N ARG A 256 4.31 -21.04 -6.73
CA ARG A 256 4.21 -20.17 -7.90
C ARG A 256 3.69 -18.77 -7.52
N ILE A 257 2.73 -18.69 -6.58
CA ILE A 257 2.22 -17.41 -6.07
C ILE A 257 3.34 -16.62 -5.37
N VAL A 258 4.16 -17.29 -4.54
CA VAL A 258 5.28 -16.66 -3.83
C VAL A 258 6.31 -16.08 -4.81
N ARG A 259 6.63 -16.82 -5.88
CA ARG A 259 7.51 -16.31 -6.94
C ARG A 259 6.91 -15.07 -7.64
N ALA A 260 5.60 -15.09 -7.89
CA ALA A 260 4.89 -13.95 -8.50
C ALA A 260 4.88 -12.73 -7.55
N LEU A 261 4.78 -12.96 -6.23
CA LEU A 261 4.93 -11.89 -5.23
C LEU A 261 6.33 -11.26 -5.28
N ALA A 262 7.38 -12.07 -5.49
CA ALA A 262 8.75 -11.55 -5.63
C ALA A 262 8.83 -10.59 -6.83
N THR A 263 8.35 -11.02 -7.99
CA THR A 263 8.31 -10.18 -9.21
C THR A 263 7.49 -8.90 -8.96
N ALA A 264 6.29 -9.03 -8.42
CA ALA A 264 5.40 -7.87 -8.16
C ALA A 264 6.07 -6.88 -7.19
N GLY A 265 6.72 -7.40 -6.15
CA GLY A 265 7.45 -6.57 -5.17
C GLY A 265 8.57 -5.76 -5.82
N LEU A 266 9.24 -6.34 -6.81
CA LEU A 266 10.30 -5.66 -7.57
C LEU A 266 9.72 -4.44 -8.32
N PHE A 267 8.59 -4.58 -9.02
CA PHE A 267 7.93 -3.47 -9.72
C PHE A 267 7.49 -2.38 -8.74
N GLY A 268 6.90 -2.77 -7.60
CA GLY A 268 6.54 -1.83 -6.54
C GLY A 268 7.75 -1.07 -5.99
N ASN A 269 8.86 -1.77 -5.83
CA ASN A 269 10.12 -1.20 -5.30
C ASN A 269 10.75 -0.20 -6.28
N VAL A 270 10.70 -0.49 -7.59
CA VAL A 270 11.16 0.43 -8.63
C VAL A 270 10.31 1.72 -8.62
N ALA A 271 8.98 1.58 -8.53
CA ALA A 271 8.06 2.73 -8.45
C ALA A 271 8.33 3.56 -7.18
N LYS A 272 8.50 2.90 -6.02
CA LYS A 272 8.83 3.55 -4.74
C LYS A 272 10.14 4.32 -4.83
N THR A 273 11.17 3.72 -5.42
CA THR A 273 12.53 4.27 -5.47
C THR A 273 12.62 5.47 -6.40
N ASN A 274 12.02 5.38 -7.59
CA ASN A 274 12.18 6.39 -8.65
C ASN A 274 11.10 7.47 -8.64
N ALA A 275 9.97 7.21 -7.98
CA ALA A 275 8.87 8.17 -7.79
C ALA A 275 8.46 8.21 -6.33
N SER A 276 7.31 7.67 -6.00
CA SER A 276 6.79 7.52 -4.62
C SER A 276 5.60 6.57 -4.62
N ILE A 277 5.33 5.98 -3.45
CA ILE A 277 4.11 5.21 -3.20
C ILE A 277 3.21 5.94 -2.17
N SER A 278 3.52 7.19 -1.86
CA SER A 278 2.74 7.98 -0.89
C SER A 278 1.62 8.76 -1.60
N GLY A 279 0.38 8.56 -1.16
CA GLY A 279 -0.76 9.34 -1.63
C GLY A 279 -0.59 10.85 -1.40
N ALA A 280 0.13 11.21 -0.33
CA ALA A 280 0.42 12.60 0.02
C ALA A 280 1.42 13.26 -0.94
N GLU A 281 2.25 12.45 -1.62
CA GLU A 281 3.24 12.96 -2.58
C GLU A 281 2.73 12.92 -4.02
N VAL A 282 2.18 11.77 -4.43
CA VAL A 282 1.86 11.53 -5.84
C VAL A 282 0.38 11.19 -6.09
N GLY A 283 -0.47 11.29 -5.07
CA GLY A 283 -1.88 10.91 -5.23
C GLY A 283 -2.04 9.38 -5.24
N CYS A 284 -3.25 8.93 -5.57
CA CYS A 284 -3.59 7.50 -5.56
C CYS A 284 -2.96 6.71 -6.71
N GLN A 285 -2.38 7.40 -7.72
CA GLN A 285 -1.60 6.72 -8.78
C GLN A 285 -0.41 5.96 -8.16
N GLY A 286 0.22 6.49 -7.11
CA GLY A 286 1.32 5.84 -6.38
C GLY A 286 0.87 4.70 -5.48
N GLU A 287 -0.38 4.66 -5.09
CA GLU A 287 -0.94 3.60 -4.26
C GLU A 287 -1.64 2.54 -5.13
N VAL A 288 -2.83 2.86 -5.61
CA VAL A 288 -3.68 1.94 -6.38
C VAL A 288 -3.09 1.67 -7.77
N GLY A 289 -2.50 2.69 -8.41
CA GLY A 289 -1.86 2.52 -9.73
C GLY A 289 -0.68 1.56 -9.65
N VAL A 290 0.20 1.76 -8.65
CA VAL A 290 1.35 0.86 -8.44
C VAL A 290 0.85 -0.55 -8.04
N ALA A 291 -0.18 -0.66 -7.21
CA ALA A 291 -0.76 -1.96 -6.84
C ALA A 291 -1.29 -2.70 -8.09
N CYS A 292 -1.94 -1.97 -9.00
CA CYS A 292 -2.43 -2.55 -10.27
C CYS A 292 -1.26 -3.07 -11.13
N ALA A 293 -0.18 -2.28 -11.25
CA ALA A 293 1.04 -2.69 -11.97
C ALA A 293 1.65 -3.96 -11.37
N MET A 294 1.80 -3.99 -10.05
CA MET A 294 2.31 -5.15 -9.31
C MET A 294 1.47 -6.39 -9.59
N ALA A 295 0.14 -6.24 -9.48
CA ALA A 295 -0.79 -7.36 -9.67
C ALA A 295 -0.84 -7.82 -11.14
N ALA A 296 -0.71 -6.90 -12.09
CA ALA A 296 -0.66 -7.21 -13.52
C ALA A 296 0.61 -8.01 -13.85
N ALA A 297 1.76 -7.59 -13.31
CA ALA A 297 3.05 -8.31 -13.46
C ALA A 297 2.93 -9.74 -12.90
N ALA A 298 2.40 -9.87 -11.68
CA ALA A 298 2.20 -11.17 -11.02
C ALA A 298 1.28 -12.08 -11.86
N ALA A 299 0.14 -11.54 -12.31
CA ALA A 299 -0.82 -12.29 -13.13
C ALA A 299 -0.16 -12.75 -14.44
N CYS A 300 0.55 -11.86 -15.11
CA CYS A 300 1.21 -12.17 -16.39
C CYS A 300 2.23 -13.30 -16.21
N GLN A 301 3.04 -13.26 -15.14
CA GLN A 301 3.98 -14.35 -14.81
C GLN A 301 3.23 -15.68 -14.56
N LEU A 302 2.14 -15.64 -13.80
CA LEU A 302 1.36 -16.85 -13.45
C LEU A 302 0.71 -17.49 -14.67
N PHE A 303 0.37 -16.69 -15.68
CA PHE A 303 -0.18 -17.17 -16.96
C PHE A 303 0.92 -17.49 -17.99
N GLY A 304 2.19 -17.42 -17.62
CA GLY A 304 3.31 -17.87 -18.45
C GLY A 304 3.87 -16.81 -19.41
N GLY A 305 3.61 -15.54 -19.12
CA GLY A 305 4.15 -14.43 -19.90
C GLY A 305 5.69 -14.36 -19.82
N THR A 306 6.31 -13.89 -20.90
CA THR A 306 7.76 -13.59 -20.93
C THR A 306 8.05 -12.36 -20.08
N GLU A 307 9.33 -12.13 -19.74
CA GLU A 307 9.74 -10.95 -18.96
C GLU A 307 9.29 -9.64 -19.64
N SER A 308 9.37 -9.57 -20.97
CA SER A 308 8.88 -8.40 -21.73
C SER A 308 7.36 -8.21 -21.62
N GLN A 309 6.59 -9.32 -21.62
CA GLN A 309 5.14 -9.26 -21.44
C GLN A 309 4.79 -8.89 -19.98
N ILE A 310 5.56 -9.36 -19.00
CA ILE A 310 5.38 -9.02 -17.59
C ILE A 310 5.60 -7.52 -17.38
N GLU A 311 6.68 -6.98 -17.97
CA GLU A 311 6.98 -5.54 -17.91
C GLU A 311 5.86 -4.74 -18.58
N TYR A 312 5.39 -5.18 -19.76
CA TYR A 312 4.31 -4.50 -20.48
C TYR A 312 3.00 -4.51 -19.66
N ALA A 313 2.65 -5.64 -19.04
CA ALA A 313 1.46 -5.73 -18.18
C ALA A 313 1.55 -4.73 -17.01
N ALA A 314 2.72 -4.63 -16.38
CA ALA A 314 2.95 -3.67 -15.28
C ALA A 314 2.85 -2.23 -15.78
N GLU A 315 3.46 -1.94 -16.92
CA GLU A 315 3.43 -0.61 -17.56
C GLU A 315 1.96 -0.17 -17.75
N MET A 316 1.15 -1.02 -18.40
CA MET A 316 -0.27 -0.73 -18.67
C MET A 316 -1.06 -0.55 -17.36
N GLY A 317 -0.76 -1.37 -16.35
CA GLY A 317 -1.40 -1.27 -15.04
C GLY A 317 -1.19 0.10 -14.40
N LEU A 318 0.00 0.66 -14.52
CA LEU A 318 0.32 1.99 -13.97
C LEU A 318 -0.17 3.12 -14.90
N GLU A 319 0.10 3.01 -16.22
CA GLU A 319 -0.26 4.02 -17.22
C GLU A 319 -1.73 4.44 -17.10
N HIS A 320 -2.61 3.47 -16.96
CA HIS A 320 -4.07 3.70 -16.93
C HIS A 320 -4.59 4.20 -15.57
N HIS A 321 -3.66 4.48 -14.64
CA HIS A 321 -3.96 5.11 -13.32
C HIS A 321 -3.27 6.47 -13.16
N LEU A 322 -2.56 6.96 -14.19
CA LEU A 322 -1.91 8.28 -14.12
C LEU A 322 -2.95 9.38 -13.89
N GLY A 323 -2.62 10.33 -13.02
CA GLY A 323 -3.49 11.45 -12.68
C GLY A 323 -4.50 11.15 -11.58
N LEU A 324 -4.51 9.95 -11.01
CA LEU A 324 -5.50 9.55 -9.99
C LEU A 324 -5.25 10.31 -8.68
N THR A 325 -6.28 11.04 -8.25
CA THR A 325 -6.24 11.86 -7.03
C THR A 325 -6.32 10.99 -5.77
N CYS A 326 -5.93 11.54 -4.61
CA CYS A 326 -6.13 10.91 -3.30
C CYS A 326 -6.90 11.88 -2.40
N ASP A 327 -8.22 11.72 -2.37
CA ASP A 327 -9.17 12.66 -1.77
C ASP A 327 -10.33 11.91 -1.07
N PRO A 328 -9.98 11.04 -0.08
CA PRO A 328 -10.99 10.18 0.56
C PRO A 328 -11.99 10.96 1.39
N VAL A 329 -13.27 10.61 1.23
CA VAL A 329 -14.38 11.22 1.95
C VAL A 329 -14.17 11.06 3.46
N CYS A 330 -14.27 12.17 4.20
CA CYS A 330 -13.99 12.25 5.65
C CYS A 330 -12.59 11.75 6.05
N GLY A 331 -11.67 11.66 5.09
CA GLY A 331 -10.32 11.12 5.33
C GLY A 331 -10.29 9.60 5.58
N LEU A 332 -11.41 8.91 5.35
CA LEU A 332 -11.54 7.48 5.60
C LEU A 332 -11.03 6.64 4.42
N VAL A 333 -10.28 5.58 4.70
CA VAL A 333 -9.84 4.63 3.65
C VAL A 333 -11.05 3.75 3.25
N GLN A 334 -12.13 4.41 2.79
CA GLN A 334 -13.41 3.80 2.44
C GLN A 334 -13.89 4.29 1.06
N ILE A 335 -14.25 5.57 0.92
CA ILE A 335 -14.68 6.16 -0.36
C ILE A 335 -13.58 7.12 -0.83
N PRO A 336 -13.00 6.92 -2.02
CA PRO A 336 -13.28 5.86 -3.01
C PRO A 336 -12.38 4.63 -2.86
N CYS A 337 -11.57 4.53 -1.82
CA CYS A 337 -10.44 3.57 -1.70
C CYS A 337 -10.89 2.11 -1.89
N ILE A 338 -11.96 1.69 -1.22
CA ILE A 338 -12.46 0.31 -1.27
C ILE A 338 -12.84 -0.06 -2.71
N GLU A 339 -13.58 0.83 -3.38
CA GLU A 339 -14.03 0.59 -4.77
C GLU A 339 -12.85 0.64 -5.75
N ARG A 340 -11.88 1.55 -5.54
CA ARG A 340 -10.68 1.64 -6.37
C ARG A 340 -9.87 0.34 -6.33
N ASN A 341 -9.80 -0.33 -5.17
CA ASN A 341 -9.13 -1.64 -5.07
C ASN A 341 -9.80 -2.68 -5.96
N ALA A 342 -11.13 -2.75 -5.94
CA ALA A 342 -11.90 -3.68 -6.77
C ALA A 342 -11.67 -3.42 -8.27
N PHE A 343 -11.75 -2.15 -8.68
CA PHE A 343 -11.53 -1.75 -10.07
C PHE A 343 -10.08 -2.02 -10.51
N ALA A 344 -9.10 -1.71 -9.68
CA ALA A 344 -7.69 -1.94 -9.99
C ALA A 344 -7.36 -3.44 -10.11
N ALA A 345 -7.96 -4.27 -9.24
CA ALA A 345 -7.78 -5.73 -9.32
C ALA A 345 -8.30 -6.26 -10.66
N ALA A 346 -9.47 -5.77 -11.11
CA ALA A 346 -10.02 -6.14 -12.42
C ALA A 346 -9.13 -5.64 -13.56
N ARG A 347 -8.63 -4.40 -13.48
CA ARG A 347 -7.73 -3.82 -14.47
C ARG A 347 -6.41 -4.57 -14.57
N ALA A 348 -5.92 -5.15 -13.49
CA ALA A 348 -4.71 -5.98 -13.52
C ALA A 348 -4.91 -7.20 -14.44
N PHE A 349 -6.12 -7.78 -14.43
CA PHE A 349 -6.46 -8.87 -15.36
C PHE A 349 -6.55 -8.37 -16.81
N ASP A 350 -7.12 -7.18 -17.02
CA ASP A 350 -7.21 -6.58 -18.36
C ASP A 350 -5.80 -6.33 -18.92
N ALA A 351 -4.90 -5.75 -18.11
CA ALA A 351 -3.51 -5.48 -18.48
C ALA A 351 -2.75 -6.78 -18.79
N ASN A 352 -2.89 -7.79 -17.92
CA ASN A 352 -2.31 -9.11 -18.12
C ASN A 352 -2.79 -9.71 -19.45
N SER A 353 -4.12 -9.70 -19.69
CA SER A 353 -4.70 -10.29 -20.91
C SER A 353 -4.16 -9.59 -22.16
N TYR A 354 -4.15 -8.26 -22.14
CA TYR A 354 -3.66 -7.46 -23.27
C TYR A 354 -2.19 -7.79 -23.56
N ALA A 355 -1.33 -7.77 -22.54
CA ALA A 355 0.10 -8.05 -22.71
C ALA A 355 0.35 -9.47 -23.24
N ASN A 356 -0.39 -10.46 -22.74
CA ASN A 356 -0.23 -11.86 -23.17
C ASN A 356 -0.66 -12.11 -24.62
N PHE A 357 -1.52 -11.26 -25.21
CA PHE A 357 -1.89 -11.36 -26.63
C PHE A 357 -0.83 -10.76 -27.57
N THR A 358 0.19 -10.09 -27.02
CA THR A 358 1.25 -9.45 -27.80
C THR A 358 2.54 -10.28 -27.72
N ASP A 359 3.58 -9.82 -28.40
CA ASP A 359 4.94 -10.36 -28.28
C ASP A 359 5.77 -9.65 -27.19
N GLY A 360 5.12 -8.77 -26.42
CA GLY A 360 5.77 -7.98 -25.36
C GLY A 360 6.41 -6.68 -25.84
N ARG A 361 6.46 -6.45 -27.15
CA ARG A 361 7.07 -5.21 -27.70
C ARG A 361 6.11 -4.04 -27.57
N HIS A 362 6.60 -2.93 -27.02
CA HIS A 362 5.82 -1.69 -26.87
C HIS A 362 6.74 -0.48 -26.83
N ARG A 363 6.18 0.72 -26.84
CA ARG A 363 6.94 1.96 -27.05
C ARG A 363 7.24 2.73 -25.77
N VAL A 364 6.40 2.60 -24.78
CA VAL A 364 6.53 3.31 -23.50
C VAL A 364 6.87 2.29 -22.42
N SER A 365 8.01 2.41 -21.79
CA SER A 365 8.44 1.46 -20.75
C SER A 365 7.81 1.77 -19.39
N PHE A 366 7.77 0.77 -18.52
CA PHE A 366 7.36 0.94 -17.12
C PHE A 366 8.14 2.08 -16.43
N ASP A 367 9.46 2.15 -16.69
CA ASP A 367 10.31 3.20 -16.09
C ASP A 367 9.88 4.60 -16.53
N GLN A 368 9.48 4.75 -17.82
CA GLN A 368 8.97 6.03 -18.33
C GLN A 368 7.65 6.42 -17.67
N VAL A 369 6.75 5.44 -17.45
CA VAL A 369 5.47 5.70 -16.77
C VAL A 369 5.71 6.08 -15.30
N VAL A 370 6.68 5.45 -14.63
CA VAL A 370 7.08 5.82 -13.25
C VAL A 370 7.57 7.27 -13.21
N GLU A 371 8.37 7.69 -14.20
CA GLU A 371 8.85 9.08 -14.29
C GLU A 371 7.68 10.05 -14.51
N VAL A 372 6.75 9.70 -15.40
CA VAL A 372 5.52 10.51 -15.64
C VAL A 372 4.68 10.57 -14.35
N MET A 373 4.52 9.48 -13.64
CA MET A 373 3.81 9.45 -12.35
C MET A 373 4.45 10.44 -11.34
N LYS A 374 5.78 10.48 -11.28
CA LYS A 374 6.51 11.41 -10.41
C LYS A 374 6.18 12.87 -10.76
N ARG A 375 6.24 13.22 -12.04
CA ARG A 375 5.95 14.57 -12.54
C ARG A 375 4.49 14.95 -12.30
N THR A 376 3.56 14.08 -12.69
CA THR A 376 2.12 14.29 -12.50
C THR A 376 1.79 14.47 -11.01
N GLY A 377 2.41 13.66 -10.15
CA GLY A 377 2.26 13.77 -8.71
C GLY A 377 2.76 15.11 -8.17
N HIS A 378 3.88 15.59 -8.67
CA HIS A 378 4.40 16.91 -8.32
C HIS A 378 3.42 18.02 -8.73
N ASP A 379 2.83 17.90 -9.91
CA ASP A 379 1.95 18.92 -10.50
C ASP A 379 0.52 18.90 -9.92
N LEU A 380 0.10 17.80 -9.33
CA LEU A 380 -1.20 17.73 -8.66
C LEU A 380 -1.24 18.71 -7.48
N PRO A 381 -2.27 19.59 -7.40
CA PRO A 381 -2.46 20.45 -6.23
C PRO A 381 -2.63 19.64 -4.93
N SER A 382 -2.27 20.23 -3.80
CA SER A 382 -2.43 19.62 -2.47
C SER A 382 -3.89 19.23 -2.18
N LEU A 383 -4.85 19.92 -2.79
CA LEU A 383 -6.29 19.61 -2.69
C LEU A 383 -6.67 18.23 -3.29
N TYR A 384 -5.72 17.56 -3.95
CA TYR A 384 -5.94 16.25 -4.59
C TYR A 384 -4.93 15.19 -4.11
N LYS A 385 -4.16 15.50 -3.03
CA LYS A 385 -3.11 14.60 -2.50
C LYS A 385 -3.33 14.29 -1.01
N GLU A 386 -3.95 13.15 -0.72
CA GLU A 386 -4.23 12.63 0.63
C GLU A 386 -4.88 13.72 1.52
N THR A 387 -6.06 14.15 1.10
CA THR A 387 -6.78 15.26 1.72
C THR A 387 -8.23 14.87 2.03
N SER A 388 -8.78 15.49 3.07
CA SER A 388 -10.22 15.45 3.35
C SER A 388 -10.90 16.81 3.04
N GLN A 389 -10.17 17.73 2.41
CA GLN A 389 -10.62 19.11 2.19
C GLN A 389 -10.84 19.45 0.70
N GLY A 390 -10.55 18.54 -0.20
CA GLY A 390 -10.66 18.77 -1.65
C GLY A 390 -11.18 17.54 -2.39
N GLY A 391 -11.37 17.69 -3.69
CA GLY A 391 -11.83 16.59 -4.54
C GLY A 391 -13.19 16.03 -4.11
N LEU A 392 -13.29 14.71 -4.06
CA LEU A 392 -14.52 14.01 -3.62
C LEU A 392 -14.91 14.39 -2.19
N ALA A 393 -13.93 14.55 -1.31
CA ALA A 393 -14.18 14.87 0.10
C ALA A 393 -14.88 16.23 0.28
N ALA A 394 -14.52 17.23 -0.54
CA ALA A 394 -15.07 18.59 -0.42
C ALA A 394 -16.55 18.69 -0.83
N ASN A 395 -17.04 17.72 -1.60
CA ASN A 395 -18.41 17.74 -2.12
C ASN A 395 -19.34 16.76 -1.40
N PHE A 396 -18.85 16.16 -0.33
CA PHE A 396 -19.66 15.25 0.48
C PHE A 396 -20.35 16.04 1.60
N GLU A 397 -21.67 16.03 1.59
CA GLU A 397 -22.51 16.60 2.65
C GLU A 397 -23.12 15.44 3.47
N ASP A 398 -23.05 15.54 4.79
CA ASP A 398 -23.60 14.54 5.73
C ASP A 398 -25.14 14.53 5.70
#